data_3916ce8bdaa8dd3da7971933754e09ed
#
_entry.id   3916ce8bdaa8dd3da7971933754e09ed
#
_cell.length_a   1.000
_cell.length_b   1.000
_cell.length_c   1.000
_cell.angle_alpha   90.00
_cell.angle_beta   90.00
_cell.angle_gamma   90.00
#
_symmetry.space_group_name_H-M   'P 1'
#
loop_
_entity.id
_entity.type
_entity.pdbx_description
1 polymer ?
#
loop_
_entity_poly.entity_id
_entity_poly.type
_entity_poly.pdbx_seq_one_letter_code
_entity_poly.pdbx_strand_id
1 'polypeptide(L)'
;DRSPSRGLGDVYKRQVSEAPDMILPTILSRTQRMNVRKIDEASIDRVLQSKYHVQPADSISIAHLANGNFVKALETIHLNEENQLFFELFVNLMRLSYQRKIKEMKMWSEQVASMGRERQKNFLEYCQRMIRENFVFNLHQRNLTYMTINEQNFATRFAPFVNERNVMGIMDELSEAQLHIEQNVNAKMVFFDFSLKMIVLLKQ
;
A
#
# COMPACT_ATOMS: atom_id res chain seq x y z
N ASP A 1 10.10 -64.02 4.79
CA ASP A 1 10.98 -63.08 4.14
C ASP A 1 10.43 -61.67 4.21
N ARG A 2 10.77 -60.96 5.31
CA ARG A 2 10.39 -59.56 5.49
C ARG A 2 11.51 -58.70 4.93
N SER A 3 11.36 -58.24 3.70
CA SER A 3 12.22 -57.20 3.17
C SER A 3 12.05 -55.95 4.02
N PRO A 4 13.14 -55.34 4.53
CA PRO A 4 13.04 -54.08 5.25
C PRO A 4 12.53 -53.04 4.26
N SER A 5 11.41 -52.37 4.62
CA SER A 5 10.94 -51.20 3.92
C SER A 5 12.11 -50.20 3.89
N ARG A 6 12.67 -49.96 2.70
CA ARG A 6 13.60 -48.84 2.48
C ARG A 6 12.89 -47.60 2.94
N GLY A 7 13.30 -47.10 4.11
CA GLY A 7 12.75 -45.90 4.71
C GLY A 7 12.73 -44.79 3.68
N LEU A 8 11.59 -44.17 3.53
CA LEU A 8 11.48 -42.82 3.01
C LEU A 8 12.54 -42.00 3.75
N GLY A 9 13.54 -41.52 3.02
CA GLY A 9 14.67 -40.78 3.59
C GLY A 9 14.17 -39.74 4.60
N ASP A 10 14.91 -39.59 5.67
CA ASP A 10 14.57 -38.75 6.84
C ASP A 10 13.97 -37.43 6.37
N VAL A 11 12.64 -37.29 6.48
CA VAL A 11 11.95 -36.08 6.15
C VAL A 11 12.11 -35.13 7.34
N TYR A 12 13.14 -34.30 7.30
CA TYR A 12 13.32 -33.24 8.28
C TYR A 12 12.21 -32.20 8.17
N LYS A 13 11.35 -32.15 9.17
CA LYS A 13 10.37 -31.10 9.32
C LYS A 13 11.05 -29.88 9.95
N ARG A 14 11.04 -28.75 9.26
CA ARG A 14 11.50 -27.46 9.80
C ARG A 14 10.30 -26.59 10.08
N GLN A 15 10.25 -26.05 11.29
CA GLN A 15 9.21 -25.11 11.72
C GLN A 15 9.88 -23.83 12.22
N VAL A 16 9.40 -22.68 11.77
CA VAL A 16 9.87 -21.36 12.19
C VAL A 16 8.81 -20.77 13.12
N SER A 17 9.24 -20.16 14.21
CA SER A 17 8.36 -19.46 15.14
C SER A 17 9.07 -18.24 15.71
N GLU A 18 8.36 -17.12 15.79
CA GLU A 18 8.83 -15.90 16.47
C GLU A 18 8.54 -15.93 17.98
N ALA A 19 7.64 -16.81 18.43
CA ALA A 19 7.26 -16.97 19.83
C ALA A 19 7.51 -18.42 20.30
N PRO A 20 8.77 -18.81 20.54
CA PRO A 20 9.11 -20.19 20.91
C PRO A 20 8.49 -20.64 22.24
N ASP A 21 8.22 -19.70 23.13
CA ASP A 21 7.64 -19.99 24.44
C ASP A 21 6.14 -20.34 24.39
N MET A 22 5.48 -20.06 23.26
CA MET A 22 4.09 -20.47 22.99
C MET A 22 3.98 -21.86 22.38
N ILE A 23 5.11 -22.51 22.06
CA ILE A 23 5.13 -23.86 21.51
C ILE A 23 4.97 -24.88 22.65
N LEU A 24 4.09 -25.86 22.44
CA LEU A 24 3.84 -26.90 23.42
C LEU A 24 5.15 -27.60 23.84
N PRO A 25 5.38 -27.82 25.17
CA PRO A 25 6.60 -28.48 25.67
C PRO A 25 6.83 -29.87 25.07
N THR A 26 5.75 -30.57 24.72
CA THR A 26 5.79 -31.90 24.05
C THR A 26 6.40 -31.85 22.64
N ILE A 27 6.27 -30.70 21.94
CA ILE A 27 6.91 -30.48 20.65
C ILE A 27 8.37 -30.07 20.86
N LEU A 28 8.62 -29.13 21.77
CA LEU A 28 9.98 -28.65 22.10
C LEU A 28 10.90 -29.79 22.52
N SER A 29 10.41 -30.76 23.32
CA SER A 29 11.20 -31.93 23.78
C SER A 29 11.63 -32.87 22.65
N ARG A 30 10.99 -32.81 21.48
CA ARG A 30 11.24 -33.65 20.31
C ARG A 30 11.93 -32.93 19.15
N THR A 31 12.25 -31.64 19.33
CA THR A 31 12.83 -30.80 18.29
C THR A 31 14.18 -30.24 18.73
N GLN A 32 15.07 -30.06 17.79
CA GLN A 32 16.29 -29.31 18.00
C GLN A 32 16.03 -27.83 17.74
N ARG A 33 16.18 -27.01 18.79
CA ARG A 33 16.03 -25.56 18.66
C ARG A 33 17.29 -24.93 18.04
N MET A 34 17.08 -24.15 16.99
CA MET A 34 18.11 -23.32 16.38
C MET A 34 17.71 -21.85 16.47
N ASN A 35 18.53 -21.04 17.10
CA ASN A 35 18.27 -19.61 17.12
C ASN A 35 18.79 -18.94 15.85
N VAL A 36 17.90 -18.34 15.08
CA VAL A 36 18.25 -17.51 13.94
C VAL A 36 18.50 -16.09 14.44
N ARG A 37 19.70 -15.58 14.21
CA ARG A 37 20.05 -14.20 14.60
C ARG A 37 19.41 -13.21 13.63
N LYS A 38 19.11 -12.01 14.15
CA LYS A 38 18.70 -10.88 13.32
C LYS A 38 19.84 -10.50 12.37
N ILE A 39 19.47 -10.07 11.17
CA ILE A 39 20.43 -9.52 10.20
C ILE A 39 20.83 -8.12 10.67
N ASP A 40 22.11 -7.77 10.59
CA ASP A 40 22.59 -6.44 10.95
C ASP A 40 22.06 -5.38 9.94
N GLU A 41 21.78 -4.18 10.46
CA GLU A 41 21.22 -3.08 9.66
C GLU A 41 22.12 -2.70 8.46
N ALA A 42 23.44 -2.71 8.65
CA ALA A 42 24.38 -2.40 7.58
C ALA A 42 24.37 -3.42 6.42
N SER A 43 24.10 -4.70 6.72
CA SER A 43 23.93 -5.74 5.69
C SER A 43 22.62 -5.57 4.94
N ILE A 44 21.53 -5.24 5.66
CA ILE A 44 20.24 -4.92 5.03
C ILE A 44 20.39 -3.71 4.12
N ASP A 45 20.94 -2.60 4.63
CA ASP A 45 21.16 -1.37 3.89
C ASP A 45 21.96 -1.60 2.59
N ARG A 46 23.08 -2.33 2.68
CA ARG A 46 23.91 -2.67 1.52
C ARG A 46 23.12 -3.43 0.45
N VAL A 47 22.31 -4.41 0.83
CA VAL A 47 21.50 -5.19 -0.11
C VAL A 47 20.39 -4.34 -0.72
N LEU A 48 19.73 -3.47 0.06
CA LEU A 48 18.71 -2.55 -0.42
C LEU A 48 19.26 -1.61 -1.50
N GLN A 49 20.45 -1.05 -1.29
CA GLN A 49 21.10 -0.17 -2.27
C GLN A 49 21.58 -0.94 -3.50
N SER A 50 22.28 -2.07 -3.32
CA SER A 50 22.94 -2.79 -4.43
C SER A 50 21.97 -3.58 -5.31
N LYS A 51 20.95 -4.22 -4.73
CA LYS A 51 20.04 -5.11 -5.44
C LYS A 51 18.70 -4.47 -5.77
N TYR A 52 18.22 -3.60 -4.89
CA TYR A 52 16.90 -2.96 -5.03
C TYR A 52 16.98 -1.49 -5.42
N HIS A 53 18.20 -0.95 -5.59
CA HIS A 53 18.44 0.42 -6.04
C HIS A 53 17.75 1.51 -5.20
N VAL A 54 17.51 1.23 -3.91
CA VAL A 54 16.92 2.19 -2.98
C VAL A 54 17.90 3.31 -2.70
N GLN A 55 17.42 4.55 -2.63
CA GLN A 55 18.24 5.70 -2.30
C GLN A 55 18.88 5.56 -0.91
N PRO A 56 20.14 6.00 -0.70
CA PRO A 56 20.86 5.79 0.56
C PRO A 56 20.13 6.31 1.81
N ALA A 57 19.46 7.46 1.72
CA ALA A 57 18.71 8.02 2.85
C ALA A 57 17.51 7.16 3.23
N ASP A 58 16.79 6.63 2.24
CA ASP A 58 15.61 5.77 2.45
C ASP A 58 16.04 4.38 2.91
N SER A 59 17.13 3.82 2.36
CA SER A 59 17.59 2.49 2.70
C SER A 59 18.04 2.36 4.15
N ILE A 60 18.69 3.39 4.70
CA ILE A 60 19.06 3.45 6.12
C ILE A 60 17.81 3.45 7.00
N SER A 61 16.81 4.27 6.66
CA SER A 61 15.56 4.36 7.40
C SER A 61 14.78 3.04 7.38
N ILE A 62 14.70 2.40 6.19
CA ILE A 62 14.04 1.11 6.02
C ILE A 62 14.77 0.01 6.78
N ALA A 63 16.11 -0.04 6.71
CA ALA A 63 16.91 -1.03 7.44
C ALA A 63 16.72 -0.92 8.95
N HIS A 64 16.67 0.30 9.48
CA HIS A 64 16.41 0.56 10.90
C HIS A 64 15.00 0.10 11.31
N LEU A 65 13.95 0.48 10.57
CA LEU A 65 12.56 0.08 10.84
C LEU A 65 12.33 -1.43 10.71
N ALA A 66 13.09 -2.09 9.85
CA ALA A 66 13.01 -3.54 9.65
C ALA A 66 13.56 -4.33 10.86
N ASN A 67 14.42 -3.71 11.71
CA ASN A 67 14.95 -4.30 12.94
C ASN A 67 15.51 -5.72 12.74
N GLY A 68 16.26 -5.92 11.66
CA GLY A 68 16.89 -7.20 11.32
C GLY A 68 16.00 -8.21 10.59
N ASN A 69 14.77 -7.83 10.22
CA ASN A 69 13.87 -8.62 9.39
C ASN A 69 13.89 -8.13 7.94
N PHE A 70 14.59 -8.87 7.07
CA PHE A 70 14.73 -8.49 5.67
C PHE A 70 13.41 -8.53 4.88
N VAL A 71 12.50 -9.45 5.23
CA VAL A 71 11.18 -9.53 4.58
C VAL A 71 10.40 -8.26 4.84
N LYS A 72 10.39 -7.77 6.09
CA LYS A 72 9.75 -6.49 6.46
C LYS A 72 10.38 -5.30 5.73
N ALA A 73 11.70 -5.32 5.50
CA ALA A 73 12.35 -4.29 4.70
C ALA A 73 11.85 -4.29 3.25
N LEU A 74 11.68 -5.47 2.63
CA LEU A 74 11.14 -5.59 1.27
C LEU A 74 9.67 -5.16 1.20
N GLU A 75 8.85 -5.56 2.16
CA GLU A 75 7.45 -5.11 2.25
C GLU A 75 7.35 -3.58 2.32
N THR A 76 8.23 -2.93 3.09
CA THR A 76 8.27 -1.46 3.18
C THR A 76 8.63 -0.81 1.83
N ILE A 77 9.56 -1.39 1.06
CA ILE A 77 9.88 -0.89 -0.30
C ILE A 77 8.67 -1.02 -1.21
N HIS A 78 8.05 -2.18 -1.27
CA HIS A 78 6.88 -2.42 -2.12
C HIS A 78 5.70 -1.49 -1.76
N LEU A 79 5.47 -1.24 -0.47
CA LEU A 79 4.48 -0.28 -0.01
C LEU A 79 4.81 1.15 -0.45
N ASN A 80 6.08 1.53 -0.43
CA ASN A 80 6.52 2.86 -0.88
C ASN A 80 6.35 3.03 -2.39
N GLU A 81 6.71 2.03 -3.19
CA GLU A 81 6.51 2.03 -4.65
C GLU A 81 5.01 2.07 -5.01
N GLU A 82 4.19 1.29 -4.30
CA GLU A 82 2.75 1.27 -4.51
C GLU A 82 2.11 2.61 -4.11
N ASN A 83 2.50 3.18 -2.98
CA ASN A 83 2.04 4.49 -2.54
C ASN A 83 2.45 5.61 -3.53
N GLN A 84 3.65 5.53 -4.10
CA GLN A 84 4.09 6.50 -5.11
C GLN A 84 3.22 6.39 -6.38
N LEU A 85 2.95 5.18 -6.86
CA LEU A 85 2.06 4.96 -7.99
C LEU A 85 0.64 5.49 -7.70
N PHE A 86 0.11 5.20 -6.51
CA PHE A 86 -1.22 5.67 -6.11
C PHE A 86 -1.27 7.20 -6.03
N PHE A 87 -0.22 7.82 -5.51
CA PHE A 87 -0.10 9.28 -5.51
C PHE A 87 -0.15 9.86 -6.92
N GLU A 88 0.61 9.31 -7.86
CA GLU A 88 0.62 9.77 -9.25
C GLU A 88 -0.76 9.61 -9.92
N LEU A 89 -1.42 8.47 -9.71
CA LEU A 89 -2.78 8.22 -10.22
C LEU A 89 -3.80 9.19 -9.62
N PHE A 90 -3.69 9.47 -8.31
CA PHE A 90 -4.56 10.42 -7.63
C PHE A 90 -4.35 11.85 -8.15
N VAL A 91 -3.12 12.32 -8.24
CA VAL A 91 -2.78 13.65 -8.77
C VAL A 91 -3.28 13.79 -10.22
N ASN A 92 -3.08 12.75 -11.04
CA ASN A 92 -3.56 12.75 -12.42
C ASN A 92 -5.10 12.85 -12.49
N LEU A 93 -5.82 12.04 -11.69
CA LEU A 93 -7.27 12.12 -11.62
C LEU A 93 -7.75 13.53 -11.25
N MET A 94 -7.21 14.13 -10.20
CA MET A 94 -7.61 15.46 -9.76
C MET A 94 -7.36 16.52 -10.84
N ARG A 95 -6.22 16.43 -11.53
CA ARG A 95 -5.88 17.32 -12.65
C ARG A 95 -6.83 17.15 -13.83
N LEU A 96 -7.12 15.91 -14.25
CA LEU A 96 -8.01 15.60 -15.35
C LEU A 96 -9.44 16.06 -15.05
N SER A 97 -9.93 15.84 -13.83
CA SER A 97 -11.26 16.25 -13.38
C SER A 97 -11.40 17.78 -13.38
N TYR A 98 -10.41 18.50 -12.88
CA TYR A 98 -10.38 19.96 -12.91
C TYR A 98 -10.38 20.50 -14.34
N GLN A 99 -9.60 19.89 -15.25
CA GLN A 99 -9.49 20.27 -16.67
C GLN A 99 -10.63 19.76 -17.53
N ARG A 100 -11.51 18.88 -17.02
CA ARG A 100 -12.62 18.22 -17.75
C ARG A 100 -12.16 17.43 -18.98
N LYS A 101 -11.04 16.76 -18.91
CA LYS A 101 -10.45 15.99 -20.00
C LYS A 101 -11.02 14.57 -20.07
N ILE A 102 -12.27 14.44 -20.57
CA ILE A 102 -13.03 13.18 -20.54
C ILE A 102 -12.32 12.04 -21.30
N LYS A 103 -11.65 12.33 -22.42
CA LYS A 103 -10.93 11.30 -23.18
C LYS A 103 -9.77 10.70 -22.37
N GLU A 104 -8.99 11.55 -21.75
CA GLU A 104 -7.87 11.16 -20.88
C GLU A 104 -8.36 10.45 -19.61
N MET A 105 -9.51 10.85 -19.07
CA MET A 105 -10.15 10.17 -17.92
C MET A 105 -10.54 8.73 -18.26
N LYS A 106 -10.99 8.47 -19.49
CA LYS A 106 -11.25 7.11 -19.96
C LYS A 106 -9.95 6.28 -19.96
N MET A 107 -8.87 6.82 -20.50
CA MET A 107 -7.56 6.13 -20.49
C MET A 107 -7.06 5.89 -19.05
N TRP A 108 -7.23 6.87 -18.17
CA TRP A 108 -6.91 6.74 -16.75
C TRP A 108 -7.73 5.61 -16.09
N SER A 109 -9.04 5.53 -16.35
CA SER A 109 -9.89 4.46 -15.81
C SER A 109 -9.48 3.07 -16.30
N GLU A 110 -9.03 2.95 -17.56
CA GLU A 110 -8.49 1.69 -18.10
C GLU A 110 -7.16 1.30 -17.45
N GLN A 111 -6.30 2.28 -17.17
CA GLN A 111 -5.04 2.06 -16.45
C GLN A 111 -5.30 1.54 -15.04
N VAL A 112 -6.18 2.19 -14.26
CA VAL A 112 -6.53 1.76 -12.91
C VAL A 112 -7.20 0.39 -12.92
N ALA A 113 -8.11 0.15 -13.88
CA ALA A 113 -8.78 -1.15 -14.03
C ALA A 113 -7.82 -2.30 -14.33
N SER A 114 -6.66 -2.05 -14.92
CA SER A 114 -5.65 -3.08 -15.23
C SER A 114 -4.83 -3.54 -14.03
N MET A 115 -4.86 -2.84 -12.90
CA MET A 115 -4.01 -3.14 -11.73
C MET A 115 -4.42 -4.39 -10.94
N GLY A 116 -5.60 -4.95 -11.19
CA GLY A 116 -6.18 -6.03 -10.39
C GLY A 116 -6.91 -5.54 -9.14
N ARG A 117 -7.87 -6.36 -8.63
CA ARG A 117 -8.88 -5.92 -7.66
C ARG A 117 -8.33 -5.49 -6.31
N GLU A 118 -7.38 -6.24 -5.75
CA GLU A 118 -6.78 -5.88 -4.46
C GLU A 118 -6.10 -4.51 -4.54
N ARG A 119 -5.32 -4.26 -5.59
CA ARG A 119 -4.68 -2.96 -5.79
C ARG A 119 -5.68 -1.84 -6.09
N GLN A 120 -6.81 -2.14 -6.73
CA GLN A 120 -7.90 -1.16 -6.92
C GLN A 120 -8.54 -0.76 -5.60
N LYS A 121 -8.78 -1.70 -4.68
CA LYS A 121 -9.27 -1.40 -3.32
C LYS A 121 -8.28 -0.56 -2.54
N ASN A 122 -7.02 -0.98 -2.50
CA ASN A 122 -5.94 -0.23 -1.84
C ASN A 122 -5.82 1.19 -2.41
N PHE A 123 -5.99 1.36 -3.72
CA PHE A 123 -5.98 2.68 -4.36
C PHE A 123 -7.17 3.55 -3.91
N LEU A 124 -8.37 2.99 -3.80
CA LEU A 124 -9.54 3.73 -3.30
C LEU A 124 -9.38 4.13 -1.83
N GLU A 125 -8.83 3.25 -0.98
CA GLU A 125 -8.47 3.57 0.41
C GLU A 125 -7.41 4.68 0.48
N TYR A 126 -6.40 4.61 -0.39
CA TYR A 126 -5.41 5.67 -0.55
C TYR A 126 -6.08 7.01 -0.93
N CYS A 127 -7.03 7.01 -1.88
CA CYS A 127 -7.78 8.21 -2.26
C CYS A 127 -8.59 8.77 -1.09
N GLN A 128 -9.29 7.93 -0.32
CA GLN A 128 -10.04 8.35 0.87
C GLN A 128 -9.11 9.01 1.89
N ARG A 129 -7.95 8.40 2.16
CA ARG A 129 -6.93 9.01 3.04
C ARG A 129 -6.49 10.37 2.51
N MET A 130 -6.15 10.48 1.22
CA MET A 130 -5.70 11.73 0.62
C MET A 130 -6.76 12.84 0.68
N ILE A 131 -8.03 12.53 0.43
CA ILE A 131 -9.12 13.51 0.56
C ILE A 131 -9.26 13.98 2.01
N ARG A 132 -9.27 13.05 2.98
CA ARG A 132 -9.31 13.38 4.42
C ARG A 132 -8.12 14.25 4.83
N GLU A 133 -6.90 13.87 4.46
CA GLU A 133 -5.69 14.63 4.80
C GLU A 133 -5.70 16.05 4.21
N ASN A 134 -6.16 16.20 2.96
CA ASN A 134 -6.28 17.51 2.32
C ASN A 134 -7.37 18.38 2.98
N PHE A 135 -8.49 17.77 3.40
CA PHE A 135 -9.52 18.47 4.16
C PHE A 135 -9.00 18.99 5.50
N VAL A 136 -8.32 18.13 6.28
CA VAL A 136 -7.71 18.52 7.57
C VAL A 136 -6.62 19.57 7.37
N PHE A 137 -5.81 19.46 6.32
CA PHE A 137 -4.80 20.45 5.96
C PHE A 137 -5.43 21.82 5.66
N ASN A 138 -6.57 21.85 4.97
CA ASN A 138 -7.32 23.08 4.67
C ASN A 138 -7.89 23.74 5.94
N LEU A 139 -8.20 22.96 6.98
CA LEU A 139 -8.62 23.49 8.30
C LEU A 139 -7.45 24.04 9.14
N HIS A 140 -6.25 24.15 8.57
CA HIS A 140 -5.02 24.64 9.23
C HIS A 140 -4.56 23.79 10.42
N GLN A 141 -5.03 22.55 10.55
CA GLN A 141 -4.66 21.60 11.60
C GLN A 141 -3.47 20.72 11.16
N ARG A 142 -2.35 21.35 10.84
CA ARG A 142 -1.15 20.66 10.29
C ARG A 142 -0.61 19.54 11.19
N ASN A 143 -0.78 19.65 12.50
CA ASN A 143 -0.32 18.64 13.45
C ASN A 143 -1.11 17.32 13.40
N LEU A 144 -2.26 17.30 12.71
CA LEU A 144 -3.13 16.14 12.55
C LEU A 144 -3.01 15.48 11.17
N THR A 145 -2.11 15.98 10.32
CA THR A 145 -1.91 15.43 8.97
C THR A 145 -0.71 14.50 8.92
N TYR A 146 -0.90 13.33 8.29
CA TYR A 146 0.11 12.31 8.08
C TYR A 146 0.40 12.16 6.59
N MET A 147 1.09 13.14 6.02
CA MET A 147 1.45 13.19 4.60
C MET A 147 2.96 13.11 4.40
N THR A 148 3.39 12.46 3.33
CA THR A 148 4.77 12.53 2.85
C THR A 148 5.10 13.93 2.33
N ILE A 149 6.38 14.24 2.13
CA ILE A 149 6.82 15.54 1.60
C ILE A 149 6.17 15.84 0.23
N ASN A 150 6.05 14.84 -0.64
CA ASN A 150 5.43 14.99 -1.96
C ASN A 150 3.93 15.26 -1.84
N GLU A 151 3.23 14.55 -0.95
CA GLU A 151 1.81 14.76 -0.67
C GLU A 151 1.56 16.16 -0.07
N GLN A 152 2.43 16.64 0.83
CA GLN A 152 2.33 17.99 1.40
C GLN A 152 2.53 19.08 0.33
N ASN A 153 3.52 18.91 -0.56
CA ASN A 153 3.75 19.84 -1.66
C ASN A 153 2.55 19.90 -2.62
N PHE A 154 1.88 18.79 -2.84
CA PHE A 154 0.64 18.75 -3.61
C PHE A 154 -0.52 19.40 -2.82
N ALA A 155 -0.66 19.09 -1.54
CA ALA A 155 -1.72 19.59 -0.67
C ALA A 155 -1.73 21.13 -0.59
N THR A 156 -0.57 21.80 -0.60
CA THR A 156 -0.50 23.27 -0.59
C THR A 156 -1.30 23.93 -1.71
N ARG A 157 -1.48 23.23 -2.85
CA ARG A 157 -2.21 23.73 -4.02
C ARG A 157 -3.59 23.10 -4.16
N PHE A 158 -3.77 21.89 -3.68
CA PHE A 158 -4.98 21.09 -3.90
C PHE A 158 -5.98 21.18 -2.73
N ALA A 159 -5.53 21.32 -1.49
CA ALA A 159 -6.40 21.35 -0.32
C ALA A 159 -7.56 22.35 -0.41
N PRO A 160 -7.40 23.58 -0.98
CA PRO A 160 -8.51 24.51 -1.12
C PRO A 160 -9.70 24.01 -1.96
N PHE A 161 -9.50 22.99 -2.80
CA PHE A 161 -10.57 22.35 -3.58
C PHE A 161 -11.36 21.30 -2.78
N VAL A 162 -10.90 20.92 -1.59
CA VAL A 162 -11.59 20.00 -0.69
C VAL A 162 -12.13 20.78 0.50
N ASN A 163 -13.41 21.01 0.52
CA ASN A 163 -14.09 21.86 1.49
C ASN A 163 -15.29 21.16 2.15
N GLU A 164 -15.96 21.80 3.09
CA GLU A 164 -17.10 21.24 3.83
C GLU A 164 -18.30 20.88 2.94
N ARG A 165 -18.43 21.51 1.76
CA ARG A 165 -19.56 21.28 0.85
C ARG A 165 -19.39 20.01 0.02
N ASN A 166 -18.14 19.66 -0.31
CA ASN A 166 -17.85 18.55 -1.24
C ASN A 166 -17.18 17.33 -0.61
N VAL A 167 -16.53 17.47 0.56
CA VAL A 167 -15.78 16.37 1.17
C VAL A 167 -16.65 15.14 1.41
N MET A 168 -17.86 15.31 1.93
CA MET A 168 -18.76 14.17 2.18
C MET A 168 -19.18 13.51 0.87
N GLY A 169 -19.58 14.28 -0.14
CA GLY A 169 -19.93 13.73 -1.45
C GLY A 169 -18.77 12.98 -2.11
N ILE A 170 -17.53 13.49 -1.98
CA ILE A 170 -16.34 12.77 -2.49
C ILE A 170 -16.12 11.47 -1.73
N MET A 171 -16.28 11.45 -0.41
CA MET A 171 -16.10 10.25 0.41
C MET A 171 -17.18 9.20 0.12
N ASP A 172 -18.43 9.63 -0.12
CA ASP A 172 -19.54 8.73 -0.48
C ASP A 172 -19.28 8.06 -1.83
N GLU A 173 -18.82 8.82 -2.83
CA GLU A 173 -18.48 8.28 -4.16
C GLU A 173 -17.30 7.31 -4.12
N LEU A 174 -16.28 7.59 -3.29
CA LEU A 174 -15.17 6.67 -3.07
C LEU A 174 -15.63 5.37 -2.42
N SER A 175 -16.52 5.47 -1.43
CA SER A 175 -17.09 4.31 -0.73
C SER A 175 -17.99 3.47 -1.65
N GLU A 176 -18.79 4.12 -2.50
CA GLU A 176 -19.61 3.45 -3.52
C GLU A 176 -18.74 2.74 -4.56
N ALA A 177 -17.69 3.40 -5.05
CA ALA A 177 -16.73 2.78 -5.97
C ALA A 177 -16.05 1.54 -5.35
N GLN A 178 -15.67 1.61 -4.07
CA GLN A 178 -15.09 0.47 -3.35
C GLN A 178 -16.08 -0.69 -3.25
N LEU A 179 -17.32 -0.42 -2.87
CA LEU A 179 -18.38 -1.43 -2.82
C LEU A 179 -18.60 -2.10 -4.18
N HIS A 180 -18.64 -1.33 -5.26
CA HIS A 180 -18.79 -1.86 -6.61
C HIS A 180 -17.63 -2.77 -7.02
N ILE A 181 -16.38 -2.41 -6.68
CA ILE A 181 -15.20 -3.26 -6.93
C ILE A 181 -15.29 -4.56 -6.12
N GLU A 182 -15.74 -4.53 -4.88
CA GLU A 182 -15.96 -5.72 -4.04
C GLU A 182 -17.05 -6.64 -4.62
N GLN A 183 -18.11 -6.05 -5.15
CA GLN A 183 -19.21 -6.75 -5.80
C GLN A 183 -18.91 -7.25 -7.22
N ASN A 184 -17.68 -7.13 -7.68
CA ASN A 184 -17.24 -7.59 -8.98
C ASN A 184 -17.84 -6.80 -10.19
N VAL A 185 -18.26 -5.57 -10.01
CA VAL A 185 -18.66 -4.70 -11.10
C VAL A 185 -17.46 -4.43 -12.02
N ASN A 186 -17.72 -4.10 -13.29
CA ASN A 186 -16.68 -3.79 -14.26
C ASN A 186 -15.86 -2.56 -13.81
N ALA A 187 -14.60 -2.78 -13.44
CA ALA A 187 -13.73 -1.75 -12.89
C ALA A 187 -13.55 -0.54 -13.84
N LYS A 188 -13.49 -0.75 -15.17
CA LYS A 188 -13.38 0.37 -16.12
C LYS A 188 -14.58 1.31 -16.02
N MET A 189 -15.77 0.75 -15.86
CA MET A 189 -17.00 1.54 -15.72
C MET A 189 -17.02 2.25 -14.37
N VAL A 190 -16.69 1.55 -13.29
CA VAL A 190 -16.66 2.13 -11.93
C VAL A 190 -15.71 3.32 -11.87
N PHE A 191 -14.46 3.16 -12.31
CA PHE A 191 -13.47 4.25 -12.27
C PHE A 191 -13.77 5.38 -13.26
N PHE A 192 -14.39 5.07 -14.41
CA PHE A 192 -14.79 6.11 -15.32
C PHE A 192 -15.95 6.95 -14.78
N ASP A 193 -17.01 6.30 -14.25
CA ASP A 193 -18.13 6.97 -13.58
C ASP A 193 -17.66 7.84 -12.41
N PHE A 194 -16.87 7.26 -11.50
CA PHE A 194 -16.24 7.97 -10.40
C PHE A 194 -15.47 9.22 -10.89
N SER A 195 -14.67 9.08 -11.95
CA SER A 195 -13.90 10.20 -12.48
C SER A 195 -14.80 11.33 -13.01
N LEU A 196 -15.93 11.00 -13.65
CA LEU A 196 -16.90 11.99 -14.13
C LEU A 196 -17.59 12.73 -12.97
N LYS A 197 -17.99 12.02 -11.91
CA LYS A 197 -18.58 12.59 -10.70
C LYS A 197 -17.63 13.57 -10.00
N MET A 198 -16.31 13.26 -10.01
CA MET A 198 -15.27 14.17 -9.49
C MET A 198 -15.22 15.52 -10.20
N ILE A 199 -15.61 15.62 -11.50
CA ILE A 199 -15.69 16.91 -12.21
C ILE A 199 -16.68 17.86 -11.55
N VAL A 200 -17.81 17.31 -11.08
CA VAL A 200 -18.88 18.08 -10.45
C VAL A 200 -18.50 18.45 -9.01
N LEU A 201 -18.04 17.46 -8.27
CA LEU A 201 -17.72 17.60 -6.84
C LEU A 201 -16.58 18.59 -6.57
N LEU A 202 -15.52 18.61 -7.40
CA LEU A 202 -14.40 19.54 -7.23
C LEU A 202 -14.76 21.01 -7.54
N LYS A 203 -15.99 21.31 -7.98
CA LYS A 203 -16.45 22.66 -8.31
C LYS A 203 -17.48 23.23 -7.33
N GLN A 204 -17.89 22.41 -6.38
CA GLN A 204 -18.76 22.84 -5.29
C GLN A 204 -17.95 23.54 -4.19
#